data_f88af62eb9dddfd5abfaa3ce900e4219
#
_entry.id   f88af62eb9dddfd5abfaa3ce900e4219
#
_cell.length_a   1.000
_cell.length_b   1.000
_cell.length_c   1.000
_cell.angle_alpha   90.00
_cell.angle_beta   90.00
_cell.angle_gamma   90.00
#
_symmetry.space_group_name_H-M   'P 1'
#
loop_
_entity.id
_entity.type
_entity.pdbx_description
1 polymer ?
#
loop_
_entity_poly.entity_id
_entity_poly.type
_entity_poly.pdbx_seq_one_letter_code
_entity_poly.pdbx_strand_id
1 'polypeptide(L)'
;GKSYLDDIEIHSIDVFERMEKDDIMVMTSQPSTGSLQEAVQKIKDQGYSHVIGLPIATGLSSTMNGMKLACDMLEMPVTLVDTKGTASNQKYLVEVAAKLAHEGKSPEEIKDILEKLVEDSATIIMVPNLEHLKKGGRITPAVAALAGLLKIVPIMKLNYSLGGKIDSFGKVRTAKKANLKII
;
A
#
# COMPACT_ATOMS: atom_id res chain seq x y z
N GLY A 1 6.11 -1.81 23.71
CA GLY A 1 5.14 -1.09 22.88
C GLY A 1 3.80 -1.82 22.93
N LYS A 2 2.75 -1.12 22.56
CA LYS A 2 1.41 -1.68 22.44
C LYS A 2 1.05 -1.77 20.96
N SER A 3 0.46 -2.88 20.52
CA SER A 3 -0.01 -3.08 19.16
C SER A 3 -1.54 -2.93 19.14
N TYR A 4 -2.07 -2.45 18.03
CA TYR A 4 -3.49 -2.24 17.79
C TYR A 4 -3.85 -2.68 16.38
N LEU A 5 -5.05 -3.17 16.18
CA LEU A 5 -5.63 -3.38 14.87
C LEU A 5 -6.15 -2.05 14.32
N ASP A 6 -5.62 -1.69 13.13
CA ASP A 6 -5.96 -0.45 12.44
C ASP A 6 -7.46 -0.40 12.08
N ASP A 7 -8.09 0.75 12.32
CA ASP A 7 -9.53 1.03 12.19
C ASP A 7 -10.49 0.11 12.98
N ILE A 8 -9.96 -0.81 13.82
CA ILE A 8 -10.74 -1.69 14.69
C ILE A 8 -10.53 -1.31 16.16
N GLU A 9 -9.27 -1.25 16.59
CA GLU A 9 -8.90 -0.97 17.99
C GLU A 9 -8.36 0.44 18.18
N ILE A 10 -7.95 1.10 17.08
CA ILE A 10 -7.48 2.47 17.08
C ILE A 10 -7.79 3.12 15.73
N HIS A 11 -8.31 4.34 15.74
CA HIS A 11 -8.54 5.12 14.52
C HIS A 11 -7.36 6.06 14.23
N SER A 12 -7.22 6.44 12.97
CA SER A 12 -6.12 7.29 12.51
C SER A 12 -6.02 8.61 13.29
N ILE A 13 -7.14 9.21 13.69
CA ILE A 13 -7.15 10.44 14.51
C ILE A 13 -6.48 10.23 15.87
N ASP A 14 -6.77 9.11 16.55
CA ASP A 14 -6.18 8.77 17.84
C ASP A 14 -4.66 8.55 17.72
N VAL A 15 -4.24 7.95 16.59
CA VAL A 15 -2.81 7.74 16.27
C VAL A 15 -2.10 9.09 16.16
N PHE A 16 -2.65 10.03 15.36
CA PHE A 16 -2.05 11.34 15.18
C PHE A 16 -2.03 12.16 16.46
N GLU A 17 -3.10 12.14 17.26
CA GLU A 17 -3.14 12.81 18.55
C GLU A 17 -2.06 12.29 19.52
N ARG A 18 -1.83 10.97 19.56
CA ARG A 18 -0.77 10.39 20.40
C ARG A 18 0.63 10.73 19.88
N MET A 19 0.82 10.76 18.56
CA MET A 19 2.09 11.16 17.97
C MET A 19 2.45 12.61 18.34
N GLU A 20 1.46 13.51 18.36
CA GLU A 20 1.67 14.91 18.70
C GLU A 20 1.85 15.14 20.20
N LYS A 21 1.02 14.48 21.04
CA LYS A 21 1.04 14.70 22.50
C LYS A 21 2.18 13.98 23.21
N ASP A 22 2.48 12.75 22.78
CA ASP A 22 3.36 11.85 23.52
C ASP A 22 4.74 11.69 22.86
N ASP A 23 4.98 12.36 21.71
CA ASP A 23 6.19 12.24 20.87
C ASP A 23 6.57 10.77 20.58
N ILE A 24 5.54 9.93 20.39
CA ILE A 24 5.74 8.52 20.18
C ILE A 24 6.04 8.19 18.72
N MET A 25 6.89 7.19 18.52
CA MET A 25 7.13 6.61 17.22
C MET A 25 6.09 5.54 16.93
N VAL A 26 5.26 5.77 15.89
CA VAL A 26 4.31 4.79 15.39
C VAL A 26 4.92 4.00 14.23
N MET A 27 4.75 2.70 14.25
CA MET A 27 5.18 1.79 13.19
C MET A 27 4.00 0.94 12.73
N THR A 28 4.06 0.45 11.50
CA THR A 28 3.08 -0.47 10.94
C THR A 28 3.69 -1.84 10.69
N SER A 29 2.89 -2.88 10.81
CA SER A 29 3.22 -4.24 10.38
C SER A 29 2.22 -4.73 9.33
N GLN A 30 2.61 -5.73 8.57
CA GLN A 30 1.66 -6.45 7.73
C GLN A 30 0.63 -7.20 8.59
N PRO A 31 -0.53 -7.60 8.03
CA PRO A 31 -1.47 -8.49 8.69
C PRO A 31 -0.77 -9.79 9.15
N SER A 32 -1.19 -10.35 10.28
CA SER A 32 -0.66 -11.63 10.73
C SER A 32 -1.02 -12.76 9.78
N THR A 33 -0.21 -13.82 9.73
CA THR A 33 -0.54 -15.00 8.92
C THR A 33 -1.89 -15.59 9.35
N GLY A 34 -2.20 -15.60 10.64
CA GLY A 34 -3.49 -16.09 11.15
C GLY A 34 -4.68 -15.29 10.63
N SER A 35 -4.61 -13.94 10.67
CA SER A 35 -5.71 -13.11 10.13
C SER A 35 -5.87 -13.26 8.62
N LEU A 36 -4.79 -13.48 7.88
CA LEU A 36 -4.87 -13.76 6.45
C LEU A 36 -5.48 -15.15 6.19
N GLN A 37 -5.12 -16.17 6.98
CA GLN A 37 -5.75 -17.48 6.90
C GLN A 37 -7.25 -17.44 7.21
N GLU A 38 -7.66 -16.72 8.25
CA GLU A 38 -9.09 -16.53 8.57
C GLU A 38 -9.84 -15.88 7.41
N ALA A 39 -9.25 -14.89 6.75
CA ALA A 39 -9.86 -14.23 5.59
C ALA A 39 -10.00 -15.20 4.41
N VAL A 40 -8.94 -15.96 4.09
CA VAL A 40 -8.96 -16.95 3.01
C VAL A 40 -9.95 -18.08 3.34
N GLN A 41 -10.01 -18.55 4.61
CA GLN A 41 -10.96 -19.57 5.01
C GLN A 41 -12.41 -19.12 4.80
N LYS A 42 -12.74 -17.88 5.18
CA LYS A 42 -14.07 -17.31 4.93
C LYS A 42 -14.43 -17.30 3.44
N ILE A 43 -13.47 -16.98 2.57
CA ILE A 43 -13.67 -17.00 1.11
C ILE A 43 -13.95 -18.44 0.64
N LYS A 44 -13.18 -19.41 1.14
CA LYS A 44 -13.35 -20.83 0.83
C LYS A 44 -14.71 -21.37 1.29
N ASP A 45 -15.13 -21.00 2.51
CA ASP A 45 -16.42 -21.40 3.09
C ASP A 45 -17.61 -20.83 2.32
N GLN A 46 -17.44 -19.70 1.64
CA GLN A 46 -18.43 -19.10 0.74
C GLN A 46 -18.49 -19.77 -0.65
N GLY A 47 -17.66 -20.79 -0.89
CA GLY A 47 -17.67 -21.57 -2.13
C GLY A 47 -16.86 -20.98 -3.28
N TYR A 48 -16.04 -19.96 -3.03
CA TYR A 48 -15.13 -19.46 -4.04
C TYR A 48 -13.97 -20.44 -4.27
N SER A 49 -13.60 -20.63 -5.52
CA SER A 49 -12.55 -21.56 -5.95
C SER A 49 -11.19 -20.91 -6.20
N HIS A 50 -11.12 -19.58 -6.22
CA HIS A 50 -9.91 -18.84 -6.54
C HIS A 50 -9.89 -17.46 -5.84
N VAL A 51 -8.72 -17.00 -5.42
CA VAL A 51 -8.51 -15.66 -4.86
C VAL A 51 -7.67 -14.82 -5.82
N ILE A 52 -8.07 -13.58 -6.05
CA ILE A 52 -7.22 -12.57 -6.70
C ILE A 52 -6.79 -11.59 -5.60
N GLY A 53 -5.50 -11.56 -5.30
CA GLY A 53 -4.93 -10.72 -4.26
C GLY A 53 -4.18 -9.51 -4.81
N LEU A 54 -4.57 -8.33 -4.35
CA LEU A 54 -3.99 -7.04 -4.75
C LEU A 54 -3.48 -6.29 -3.50
N PRO A 55 -2.38 -6.73 -2.88
CA PRO A 55 -1.80 -6.04 -1.73
C PRO A 55 -1.17 -4.72 -2.14
N ILE A 56 -0.83 -3.90 -1.15
CA ILE A 56 0.03 -2.72 -1.37
C ILE A 56 1.38 -3.15 -1.94
N ALA A 57 2.07 -2.20 -2.57
CA ALA A 57 3.37 -2.43 -3.21
C ALA A 57 4.33 -3.26 -2.36
N THR A 58 4.97 -4.25 -2.96
CA THR A 58 5.99 -5.10 -2.30
C THR A 58 7.20 -4.28 -1.84
N GLY A 59 7.46 -3.12 -2.43
CA GLY A 59 8.45 -2.17 -1.95
C GLY A 59 8.12 -1.51 -0.60
N LEU A 60 6.87 -1.61 -0.14
CA LEU A 60 6.39 -1.05 1.13
C LEU A 60 6.12 -2.11 2.20
N SER A 61 5.69 -3.31 1.81
CA SER A 61 5.23 -4.34 2.72
C SER A 61 5.43 -5.75 2.16
N SER A 62 5.63 -6.71 3.04
CA SER A 62 5.65 -8.13 2.69
C SER A 62 4.26 -8.79 2.67
N THR A 63 3.18 -8.01 2.66
CA THR A 63 1.79 -8.52 2.67
C THR A 63 1.52 -9.51 1.55
N MET A 64 2.09 -9.30 0.36
CA MET A 64 1.95 -10.23 -0.77
C MET A 64 2.45 -11.64 -0.43
N ASN A 65 3.60 -11.74 0.23
CA ASN A 65 4.14 -13.03 0.66
C ASN A 65 3.25 -13.67 1.73
N GLY A 66 2.71 -12.87 2.66
CA GLY A 66 1.76 -13.34 3.66
C GLY A 66 0.48 -13.90 3.05
N MET A 67 -0.07 -13.21 2.03
CA MET A 67 -1.25 -13.68 1.30
C MET A 67 -0.97 -15.00 0.57
N LYS A 68 0.18 -15.08 -0.12
CA LYS A 68 0.61 -16.33 -0.77
C LYS A 68 0.66 -17.49 0.22
N LEU A 69 1.36 -17.29 1.33
CA LEU A 69 1.50 -18.30 2.37
C LEU A 69 0.14 -18.75 2.94
N ALA A 70 -0.75 -17.82 3.24
CA ALA A 70 -2.07 -18.15 3.77
C ALA A 70 -2.90 -18.98 2.79
N CYS A 71 -2.87 -18.63 1.49
CA CYS A 71 -3.54 -19.39 0.45
C CYS A 71 -2.94 -20.80 0.29
N ASP A 72 -1.61 -20.91 0.27
CA ASP A 72 -0.91 -22.20 0.15
C ASP A 72 -1.25 -23.14 1.32
N MET A 73 -1.28 -22.63 2.55
CA MET A 73 -1.62 -23.42 3.75
C MET A 73 -3.06 -23.95 3.72
N LEU A 74 -3.96 -23.29 3.01
CA LEU A 74 -5.36 -23.68 2.86
C LEU A 74 -5.66 -24.35 1.51
N GLU A 75 -4.62 -24.61 0.72
CA GLU A 75 -4.74 -25.18 -0.64
C GLU A 75 -5.74 -24.36 -1.50
N MET A 76 -5.75 -23.02 -1.33
CA MET A 76 -6.60 -22.11 -2.07
C MET A 76 -5.85 -21.52 -3.26
N PRO A 77 -6.29 -21.78 -4.51
CA PRO A 77 -5.69 -21.19 -5.69
C PRO A 77 -5.67 -19.65 -5.60
N VAL A 78 -4.53 -19.04 -5.92
CA VAL A 78 -4.39 -17.58 -5.82
C VAL A 78 -3.63 -16.99 -6.99
N THR A 79 -4.14 -15.89 -7.51
CA THR A 79 -3.45 -14.99 -8.44
C THR A 79 -3.10 -13.71 -7.70
N LEU A 80 -1.81 -13.38 -7.62
CA LEU A 80 -1.32 -12.19 -6.93
C LEU A 80 -0.83 -11.17 -7.95
N VAL A 81 -1.23 -9.91 -7.77
CA VAL A 81 -0.75 -8.76 -8.55
C VAL A 81 -0.15 -7.75 -7.59
N ASP A 82 1.15 -7.47 -7.75
CA ASP A 82 1.80 -6.39 -7.01
C ASP A 82 1.33 -5.05 -7.55
N THR A 83 0.53 -4.33 -6.78
CA THR A 83 -0.08 -3.07 -7.23
C THR A 83 0.92 -1.96 -7.50
N LYS A 84 2.19 -2.08 -7.09
CA LYS A 84 3.22 -1.02 -7.13
C LYS A 84 2.72 0.33 -6.61
N GLY A 85 1.64 0.28 -5.85
CA GLY A 85 0.88 1.44 -5.36
C GLY A 85 0.33 1.22 -3.96
N THR A 86 -0.51 2.16 -3.54
CA THR A 86 -1.27 2.13 -2.29
C THR A 86 -2.50 3.04 -2.41
N ALA A 87 -3.32 3.10 -1.36
CA ALA A 87 -4.46 4.01 -1.24
C ALA A 87 -5.41 3.95 -2.46
N SER A 88 -5.75 5.10 -3.05
CA SER A 88 -6.72 5.19 -4.16
C SER A 88 -6.28 4.44 -5.41
N ASN A 89 -4.98 4.33 -5.69
CA ASN A 89 -4.49 3.52 -6.81
C ASN A 89 -4.78 2.03 -6.58
N GLN A 90 -4.46 1.51 -5.39
CA GLN A 90 -4.77 0.13 -5.04
C GLN A 90 -6.27 -0.14 -5.06
N LYS A 91 -7.08 0.79 -4.49
CA LYS A 91 -8.54 0.70 -4.54
C LYS A 91 -9.06 0.57 -5.97
N TYR A 92 -8.60 1.42 -6.88
CA TYR A 92 -8.98 1.38 -8.29
C TYR A 92 -8.70 0.01 -8.94
N LEU A 93 -7.52 -0.55 -8.71
CA LEU A 93 -7.16 -1.87 -9.24
C LEU A 93 -8.06 -2.98 -8.69
N VAL A 94 -8.43 -2.92 -7.40
CA VAL A 94 -9.39 -3.87 -6.80
C VAL A 94 -10.77 -3.74 -7.43
N GLU A 95 -11.26 -2.53 -7.65
CA GLU A 95 -12.56 -2.29 -8.30
C GLU A 95 -12.57 -2.80 -9.75
N VAL A 96 -11.48 -2.60 -10.49
CA VAL A 96 -11.32 -3.15 -11.85
C VAL A 96 -11.30 -4.68 -11.82
N ALA A 97 -10.54 -5.30 -10.90
CA ALA A 97 -10.49 -6.75 -10.75
C ALA A 97 -11.88 -7.34 -10.47
N ALA A 98 -12.62 -6.74 -9.53
CA ALA A 98 -13.96 -7.17 -9.18
C ALA A 98 -14.93 -7.09 -10.37
N LYS A 99 -14.87 -5.99 -11.15
CA LYS A 99 -15.66 -5.82 -12.36
C LYS A 99 -15.35 -6.91 -13.40
N LEU A 100 -14.07 -7.14 -13.69
CA LEU A 100 -13.63 -8.14 -14.67
C LEU A 100 -14.03 -9.56 -14.24
N ALA A 101 -13.96 -9.88 -12.95
CA ALA A 101 -14.42 -11.15 -12.41
C ALA A 101 -15.96 -11.31 -12.58
N HIS A 102 -16.72 -10.25 -12.37
CA HIS A 102 -18.17 -10.24 -12.63
C HIS A 102 -18.51 -10.41 -14.10
N GLU A 103 -17.65 -9.96 -15.00
CA GLU A 103 -17.78 -10.15 -16.46
C GLU A 103 -17.35 -11.57 -16.90
N GLY A 104 -16.95 -12.43 -15.95
CA GLY A 104 -16.59 -13.83 -16.21
C GLY A 104 -15.18 -14.04 -16.76
N LYS A 105 -14.29 -13.07 -16.63
CA LYS A 105 -12.89 -13.24 -17.04
C LYS A 105 -12.14 -14.20 -16.12
N SER A 106 -11.20 -14.95 -16.70
CA SER A 106 -10.33 -15.85 -15.93
C SER A 106 -9.35 -15.06 -15.04
N PRO A 107 -8.83 -15.66 -13.96
CA PRO A 107 -7.81 -15.04 -13.12
C PRO A 107 -6.57 -14.58 -13.90
N GLU A 108 -6.16 -15.32 -14.92
CA GLU A 108 -5.03 -14.99 -15.79
C GLU A 108 -5.31 -13.76 -16.65
N GLU A 109 -6.48 -13.70 -17.29
CA GLU A 109 -6.90 -12.53 -18.08
C GLU A 109 -6.99 -11.27 -17.20
N ILE A 110 -7.51 -11.40 -15.97
CA ILE A 110 -7.60 -10.31 -15.00
C ILE A 110 -6.20 -9.84 -14.62
N LYS A 111 -5.29 -10.77 -14.33
CA LYS A 111 -3.89 -10.44 -14.00
C LYS A 111 -3.23 -9.65 -15.12
N ASP A 112 -3.32 -10.12 -16.37
CA ASP A 112 -2.69 -9.47 -17.53
C ASP A 112 -3.20 -8.03 -17.75
N ILE A 113 -4.49 -7.81 -17.51
CA ILE A 113 -5.09 -6.46 -17.59
C ILE A 113 -4.59 -5.58 -16.45
N LEU A 114 -4.58 -6.11 -15.22
CA LEU A 114 -4.16 -5.35 -14.04
C LEU A 114 -2.67 -4.99 -14.10
N GLU A 115 -1.80 -5.90 -14.56
CA GLU A 115 -0.36 -5.63 -14.69
C GLU A 115 -0.09 -4.47 -15.65
N LYS A 116 -0.81 -4.38 -16.76
CA LYS A 116 -0.74 -3.24 -17.69
C LYS A 116 -1.20 -1.92 -17.03
N LEU A 117 -2.31 -1.97 -16.28
CA LEU A 117 -2.78 -0.80 -15.53
C LEU A 117 -1.78 -0.36 -14.46
N VAL A 118 -1.10 -1.30 -13.81
CA VAL A 118 -0.05 -1.01 -12.83
C VAL A 118 1.14 -0.30 -13.48
N GLU A 119 1.55 -0.71 -14.69
CA GLU A 119 2.64 -0.04 -15.43
C GLU A 119 2.36 1.43 -15.70
N ASP A 120 1.10 1.75 -16.05
CA ASP A 120 0.65 3.10 -16.40
C ASP A 120 0.21 3.94 -15.20
N SER A 121 0.21 3.37 -13.99
CA SER A 121 -0.31 4.04 -12.80
C SER A 121 0.80 4.55 -11.87
N ALA A 122 0.44 5.52 -11.03
CA ALA A 122 1.32 6.02 -9.99
C ALA A 122 0.52 6.54 -8.79
N THR A 123 1.12 6.42 -7.60
CA THR A 123 0.64 7.11 -6.40
C THR A 123 1.55 8.30 -6.12
N ILE A 124 0.99 9.50 -6.09
CA ILE A 124 1.71 10.72 -5.71
C ILE A 124 1.42 11.00 -4.23
N ILE A 125 2.47 11.23 -3.47
CA ILE A 125 2.40 11.40 -2.02
C ILE A 125 3.06 12.74 -1.66
N MET A 126 2.33 13.55 -0.90
CA MET A 126 2.86 14.75 -0.29
C MET A 126 2.74 14.62 1.23
N VAL A 127 3.84 14.79 1.93
CA VAL A 127 3.87 14.78 3.40
C VAL A 127 4.54 16.05 3.91
N PRO A 128 4.00 16.64 4.99
CA PRO A 128 4.61 17.82 5.62
C PRO A 128 5.97 17.51 6.24
N ASN A 129 6.15 16.29 6.75
CA ASN A 129 7.35 15.86 7.46
C ASN A 129 7.75 14.44 7.03
N LEU A 130 9.01 14.29 6.60
CA LEU A 130 9.59 13.01 6.16
C LEU A 130 10.17 12.15 7.30
N GLU A 131 10.30 12.68 8.53
CA GLU A 131 10.97 11.98 9.61
C GLU A 131 10.34 10.62 9.94
N HIS A 132 9.00 10.55 9.96
CA HIS A 132 8.29 9.29 10.21
C HIS A 132 8.53 8.27 9.09
N LEU A 133 8.47 8.70 7.83
CA LEU A 133 8.76 7.83 6.68
C LEU A 133 10.22 7.36 6.64
N LYS A 134 11.16 8.26 6.99
CA LYS A 134 12.58 7.93 7.11
C LYS A 134 12.81 6.87 8.19
N LYS A 135 12.27 7.06 9.37
CA LYS A 135 12.34 6.09 10.47
C LYS A 135 11.65 4.77 10.12
N GLY A 136 10.57 4.82 9.35
CA GLY A 136 9.84 3.64 8.85
C GLY A 136 10.61 2.81 7.82
N GLY A 137 11.63 3.37 7.15
CA GLY A 137 12.49 2.65 6.20
C GLY A 137 11.84 2.31 4.86
N ARG A 138 10.72 2.94 4.48
CA ARG A 138 10.00 2.69 3.22
C ARG A 138 10.29 3.70 2.13
N ILE A 139 11.27 4.57 2.33
CA ILE A 139 11.71 5.57 1.35
C ILE A 139 13.13 5.26 0.85
N THR A 140 13.44 5.72 -0.35
CA THR A 140 14.80 5.60 -0.88
C THR A 140 15.79 6.47 -0.09
N PRO A 141 17.09 6.14 -0.11
CA PRO A 141 18.12 7.00 0.50
C PRO A 141 18.10 8.43 -0.03
N ALA A 142 17.76 8.62 -1.32
CA ALA A 142 17.63 9.95 -1.93
C ALA A 142 16.52 10.78 -1.27
N VAL A 143 15.36 10.18 -0.99
CA VAL A 143 14.28 10.85 -0.26
C VAL A 143 14.63 11.05 1.21
N ALA A 144 15.26 10.08 1.84
CA ALA A 144 15.70 10.19 3.24
C ALA A 144 16.67 11.38 3.46
N ALA A 145 17.49 11.69 2.47
CA ALA A 145 18.41 12.86 2.52
C ALA A 145 17.67 14.22 2.47
N LEU A 146 16.40 14.25 2.05
CA LEU A 146 15.56 15.46 2.07
C LEU A 146 14.97 15.74 3.46
N ALA A 147 14.98 14.76 4.35
CA ALA A 147 14.48 14.93 5.71
C ALA A 147 15.36 15.93 6.48
N GLY A 148 14.72 16.83 7.21
CA GLY A 148 15.42 17.90 7.95
C GLY A 148 15.74 19.16 7.13
N LEU A 149 15.46 19.19 5.83
CA LEU A 149 15.60 20.41 5.04
C LEU A 149 14.46 21.38 5.34
N LEU A 150 14.82 22.54 5.88
CA LEU A 150 13.85 23.58 6.23
C LEU A 150 13.16 24.16 4.99
N LYS A 151 11.86 24.46 5.11
CA LYS A 151 11.06 25.16 4.09
C LYS A 151 10.94 24.41 2.75
N ILE A 152 10.98 23.07 2.77
CA ILE A 152 10.74 22.23 1.60
C ILE A 152 9.55 21.33 1.88
N VAL A 153 8.62 21.27 0.92
CA VAL A 153 7.54 20.29 0.85
C VAL A 153 7.93 19.26 -0.21
N PRO A 154 8.33 18.06 0.18
CA PRO A 154 8.68 17.00 -0.77
C PRO A 154 7.42 16.46 -1.42
N ILE A 155 7.50 16.20 -2.71
CA ILE A 155 6.51 15.45 -3.48
C ILE A 155 7.18 14.14 -3.86
N MET A 156 6.56 13.04 -3.50
CA MET A 156 7.07 11.70 -3.73
C MET A 156 6.18 10.96 -4.71
N LYS A 157 6.75 9.95 -5.33
CA LYS A 157 6.08 9.07 -6.28
C LYS A 157 6.37 7.63 -5.94
N LEU A 158 5.37 6.79 -6.17
CA LEU A 158 5.41 5.36 -6.03
C LEU A 158 4.77 4.77 -7.29
N ASN A 159 5.49 3.93 -8.03
CA ASN A 159 4.99 3.32 -9.25
C ASN A 159 5.80 2.08 -9.66
N TYR A 160 5.45 1.51 -10.81
CA TYR A 160 6.10 0.33 -11.39
C TYR A 160 7.61 0.53 -11.60
N SER A 161 8.04 1.62 -12.27
CA SER A 161 9.45 1.85 -12.60
C SER A 161 10.36 2.01 -11.38
N LEU A 162 9.79 2.35 -10.22
CA LEU A 162 10.49 2.45 -8.93
C LEU A 162 10.43 1.14 -8.12
N GLY A 163 9.92 0.05 -8.71
CA GLY A 163 9.74 -1.23 -8.03
C GLY A 163 8.78 -1.17 -6.84
N GLY A 164 7.85 -0.19 -6.83
CA GLY A 164 6.94 0.02 -5.71
C GLY A 164 7.61 0.61 -4.47
N LYS A 165 8.74 1.31 -4.59
CA LYS A 165 9.37 2.09 -3.52
C LYS A 165 8.98 3.56 -3.62
N ILE A 166 8.95 4.25 -2.49
CA ILE A 166 8.71 5.69 -2.45
C ILE A 166 9.99 6.42 -2.81
N ASP A 167 9.96 7.20 -3.90
CA ASP A 167 11.09 8.01 -4.35
C ASP A 167 10.67 9.45 -4.64
N SER A 168 11.66 10.32 -4.88
CA SER A 168 11.42 11.74 -5.12
C SER A 168 10.77 11.98 -6.48
N PHE A 169 9.65 12.70 -6.49
CA PHE A 169 9.06 13.25 -7.71
C PHE A 169 9.38 14.74 -7.88
N GLY A 170 9.54 15.44 -6.77
CA GLY A 170 9.87 16.86 -6.78
C GLY A 170 9.92 17.47 -5.40
N LYS A 171 10.23 18.75 -5.36
CA LYS A 171 10.23 19.55 -4.15
C LYS A 171 9.73 20.96 -4.45
N VAL A 172 8.98 21.52 -3.53
CA VAL A 172 8.45 22.89 -3.60
C VAL A 172 8.56 23.57 -2.24
N ARG A 173 8.30 24.88 -2.19
CA ARG A 173 8.42 25.64 -0.93
C ARG A 173 7.10 25.76 -0.15
N THR A 174 5.97 25.43 -0.76
CA THR A 174 4.64 25.57 -0.14
C THR A 174 3.71 24.44 -0.56
N ALA A 175 2.78 24.05 0.31
CA ALA A 175 1.76 23.06 0.02
C ALA A 175 0.88 23.47 -1.20
N LYS A 176 0.56 24.76 -1.34
CA LYS A 176 -0.17 25.28 -2.51
C LYS A 176 0.55 24.98 -3.82
N LYS A 177 1.89 25.18 -3.86
CA LYS A 177 2.70 24.85 -5.05
C LYS A 177 2.82 23.35 -5.28
N ALA A 178 2.78 22.54 -4.20
CA ALA A 178 2.77 21.10 -4.32
C ALA A 178 1.48 20.61 -4.99
N ASN A 179 0.33 21.08 -4.54
CA ASN A 179 -0.97 20.73 -5.12
C ASN A 179 -1.03 21.08 -6.62
N LEU A 180 -0.55 22.27 -7.01
CA LEU A 180 -0.51 22.69 -8.43
C LEU A 180 0.45 21.87 -9.30
N LYS A 181 1.41 21.18 -8.70
CA LYS A 181 2.37 20.34 -9.44
C LYS A 181 1.89 18.90 -9.61
N ILE A 182 0.93 18.47 -8.81
CA ILE A 182 0.36 17.13 -8.82
C ILE A 182 -0.81 17.01 -9.83
N ILE A 183 -1.49 18.12 -10.10
CA ILE A 183 -2.53 18.25 -11.11
C ILE A 183 -1.89 18.46 -12.49
#